data_ac72ae000d5da7f589d5dab0e7657eef
#
_entry.id   ac72ae000d5da7f589d5dab0e7657eef
#
_cell.length_a   1.000
_cell.length_b   1.000
_cell.length_c   1.000
_cell.angle_alpha   90.00
_cell.angle_beta   90.00
_cell.angle_gamma   90.00
#
_symmetry.space_group_name_H-M   'P 1'
#
loop_
_entity.id
_entity.type
_entity.pdbx_description
1 polymer ?
#
loop_
_entity_poly.entity_id
_entity_poly.type
_entity_poly.pdbx_seq_one_letter_code
_entity_poly.pdbx_strand_id
1 'polypeptide(L)'
;MLFRSDDINQEPGKPGTPIIGLSPETRQAMMLLREFMFERVYLPLGRSAESEAARDVVRALYSHFLSNPEEVPPPYFGPDIAPEQAAVDYLSGMTDHLAIRVAERVKPGVSRDLFDRVPLA
;
A
#
# COMPACT_ATOMS: atom_id res chain seq x y z
N MET A 1 18.03 4.21 -0.85
CA MET A 1 18.03 5.62 -0.45
C MET A 1 16.63 6.18 -0.75
N LEU A 2 15.84 6.37 0.28
CA LEU A 2 14.48 6.90 0.15
C LEU A 2 14.58 8.43 0.08
N PHE A 3 14.32 9.00 -1.07
CA PHE A 3 14.15 10.45 -1.20
C PHE A 3 12.79 10.83 -0.61
N ARG A 4 12.77 11.61 0.45
CA ARG A 4 11.54 12.23 0.93
C ARG A 4 11.05 13.25 -0.11
N SER A 5 9.76 13.25 -0.38
CA SER A 5 9.12 14.21 -1.29
C SER A 5 9.32 15.68 -0.84
N ASP A 6 9.62 15.90 0.43
CA ASP A 6 9.85 17.22 1.02
C ASP A 6 11.20 17.83 0.59
N ASP A 7 12.17 16.98 0.21
CA ASP A 7 13.50 17.44 -0.25
C ASP A 7 13.47 18.03 -1.67
N ILE A 8 12.37 17.82 -2.41
CA ILE A 8 12.21 18.26 -3.79
C ILE A 8 11.71 19.71 -3.87
N ASN A 9 11.15 20.26 -2.80
CA ASN A 9 10.56 21.60 -2.74
C ASN A 9 11.40 22.63 -2.01
N GLN A 10 12.66 22.34 -1.67
CA GLN A 10 13.53 23.36 -1.07
C GLN A 10 13.95 24.40 -2.12
N GLU A 11 13.64 25.65 -1.81
CA GLU A 11 14.02 26.79 -2.64
C GLU A 11 15.55 26.84 -2.80
N PRO A 12 16.06 27.14 -4.02
CA PRO A 12 17.48 27.32 -4.24
C PRO A 12 17.93 28.62 -3.58
N GLY A 13 18.63 28.55 -2.47
CA GLY A 13 19.02 29.80 -1.86
C GLY A 13 19.94 29.81 -0.66
N LYS A 14 20.39 28.70 -0.12
CA LYS A 14 21.40 28.74 0.95
C LYS A 14 22.77 28.23 0.46
N PRO A 15 23.84 29.06 0.52
CA PRO A 15 25.18 28.61 0.18
C PRO A 15 25.60 27.47 1.12
N GLY A 16 26.01 26.34 0.55
CA GLY A 16 26.59 25.21 1.30
C GLY A 16 25.74 23.97 1.44
N THR A 17 24.48 23.96 0.99
CA THR A 17 23.65 22.74 0.97
C THR A 17 23.68 22.12 -0.44
N PRO A 18 24.13 20.88 -0.61
CA PRO A 18 24.09 20.22 -1.90
C PRO A 18 22.63 20.01 -2.30
N ILE A 19 22.21 20.67 -3.38
CA ILE A 19 20.87 20.51 -3.95
C ILE A 19 20.95 19.37 -4.96
N ILE A 20 20.43 18.22 -4.58
CA ILE A 20 20.21 17.13 -5.52
C ILE A 20 18.77 17.24 -6.02
N GLY A 21 18.60 17.50 -7.30
CA GLY A 21 17.28 17.67 -7.90
C GLY A 21 17.29 17.37 -9.40
N LEU A 22 16.11 17.36 -9.98
CA LEU A 22 15.91 17.20 -11.41
C LEU A 22 15.90 18.57 -12.07
N SER A 23 16.43 18.64 -13.32
CA SER A 23 16.26 19.85 -14.11
C SER A 23 14.76 20.15 -14.33
N PRO A 24 14.36 21.41 -14.56
CA PRO A 24 12.96 21.76 -14.82
C PRO A 24 12.34 20.94 -15.96
N GLU A 25 13.08 20.73 -17.04
CA GLU A 25 12.64 19.96 -18.21
C GLU A 25 12.41 18.49 -17.85
N THR A 26 13.35 17.87 -17.13
CA THR A 26 13.21 16.47 -16.68
C THR A 26 12.05 16.32 -15.72
N ARG A 27 11.88 17.27 -14.80
CA ARG A 27 10.75 17.27 -13.86
C ARG A 27 9.42 17.36 -14.62
N GLN A 28 9.31 18.25 -15.60
CA GLN A 28 8.11 18.39 -16.41
C GLN A 28 7.80 17.12 -17.19
N ALA A 29 8.80 16.51 -17.82
CA ALA A 29 8.65 15.25 -18.54
C ALA A 29 8.17 14.13 -17.62
N MET A 30 8.73 14.01 -16.42
CA MET A 30 8.29 13.03 -15.42
C MET A 30 6.85 13.27 -14.94
N MET A 31 6.45 14.52 -14.74
CA MET A 31 5.08 14.84 -14.35
C MET A 31 4.08 14.48 -15.44
N LEU A 32 4.38 14.77 -16.70
CA LEU A 32 3.54 14.39 -17.85
C LEU A 32 3.44 12.87 -18.00
N LEU A 33 4.57 12.17 -17.87
CA LEU A 33 4.57 10.70 -17.89
C LEU A 33 3.75 10.12 -16.75
N ARG A 34 3.91 10.64 -15.54
CA ARG A 34 3.13 10.21 -14.36
C ARG A 34 1.63 10.39 -14.57
N GLU A 35 1.21 11.55 -15.07
CA GLU A 35 -0.19 11.86 -15.34
C GLU A 35 -0.77 10.91 -16.38
N PHE A 36 -0.06 10.71 -17.49
CA PHE A 36 -0.42 9.75 -18.53
C PHE A 36 -0.57 8.33 -17.96
N MET A 37 0.42 7.86 -17.20
CA MET A 37 0.38 6.53 -16.59
C MET A 37 -0.77 6.39 -15.60
N PHE A 38 -1.03 7.44 -14.82
CA PHE A 38 -2.11 7.42 -13.85
C PHE A 38 -3.47 7.28 -14.53
N GLU A 39 -3.73 8.09 -15.56
CA GLU A 39 -5.01 8.07 -16.27
C GLU A 39 -5.22 6.83 -17.14
N ARG A 40 -4.16 6.39 -17.83
CA ARG A 40 -4.26 5.35 -18.85
C ARG A 40 -4.01 3.95 -18.34
N VAL A 41 -3.24 3.80 -17.27
CA VAL A 41 -2.83 2.49 -16.75
C VAL A 41 -3.40 2.26 -15.35
N TYR A 42 -3.10 3.13 -14.40
CA TYR A 42 -3.42 2.84 -12.99
C TYR A 42 -4.90 2.99 -12.65
N LEU A 43 -5.59 4.02 -13.15
CA LEU A 43 -7.02 4.18 -12.89
C LEU A 43 -7.87 3.03 -13.48
N PRO A 44 -7.65 2.61 -14.74
CA PRO A 44 -8.37 1.46 -15.28
C PRO A 44 -8.08 0.16 -14.53
N LEU A 45 -6.82 -0.10 -14.18
CA LEU A 45 -6.45 -1.28 -13.39
C LEU A 45 -7.06 -1.25 -11.98
N GLY A 46 -7.10 -0.07 -11.35
CA GLY A 46 -7.69 0.11 -10.02
C GLY A 46 -9.20 -0.15 -9.95
N ARG A 47 -9.88 -0.23 -11.08
CA ARG A 47 -11.32 -0.54 -11.21
C ARG A 47 -11.60 -1.97 -11.64
N SER A 48 -10.57 -2.80 -11.75
CA SER A 48 -10.74 -4.22 -12.11
C SER A 48 -11.38 -5.01 -10.96
N ALA A 49 -12.04 -6.11 -11.30
CA ALA A 49 -12.60 -7.04 -10.31
C ALA A 49 -11.51 -7.58 -9.36
N GLU A 50 -10.31 -7.81 -9.90
CA GLU A 50 -9.13 -8.23 -9.14
C GLU A 50 -8.72 -7.17 -8.10
N SER A 51 -8.72 -5.89 -8.46
CA SER A 51 -8.42 -4.81 -7.52
C SER A 51 -9.49 -4.67 -6.43
N GLU A 52 -10.75 -4.90 -6.74
CA GLU A 52 -11.81 -4.92 -5.74
C GLU A 52 -11.67 -6.12 -4.80
N ALA A 53 -11.37 -7.30 -5.32
CA ALA A 53 -11.11 -8.49 -4.51
C ALA A 53 -9.92 -8.28 -3.56
N ALA A 54 -8.85 -7.62 -4.03
CA ALA A 54 -7.72 -7.27 -3.17
C ALA A 54 -8.13 -6.32 -2.04
N ARG A 55 -8.97 -5.31 -2.33
CA ARG A 55 -9.51 -4.42 -1.30
C ARG A 55 -10.39 -5.17 -0.30
N ASP A 56 -11.19 -6.12 -0.76
CA ASP A 56 -12.06 -6.90 0.10
C ASP A 56 -11.26 -7.82 1.04
N VAL A 57 -10.14 -8.37 0.57
CA VAL A 57 -9.19 -9.10 1.42
C VAL A 57 -8.67 -8.18 2.53
N VAL A 58 -8.18 -6.99 2.20
CA VAL A 58 -7.66 -6.04 3.19
C VAL A 58 -8.74 -5.58 4.17
N ARG A 59 -9.94 -5.28 3.68
CA ARG A 59 -11.08 -4.90 4.53
C ARG A 59 -11.48 -6.00 5.50
N ALA A 60 -11.53 -7.25 5.02
CA ALA A 60 -11.87 -8.41 5.85
C ALA A 60 -10.85 -8.60 6.97
N LEU A 61 -9.57 -8.52 6.65
CA LEU A 61 -8.48 -8.63 7.63
C LEU A 61 -8.49 -7.48 8.63
N TYR A 62 -8.64 -6.25 8.18
CA TYR A 62 -8.69 -5.08 9.05
C TYR A 62 -9.85 -5.18 10.05
N SER A 63 -11.05 -5.49 9.57
CA SER A 63 -12.23 -5.65 10.41
C SER A 63 -12.06 -6.79 11.41
N HIS A 64 -11.44 -7.89 11.00
CA HIS A 64 -11.17 -9.03 11.87
C HIS A 64 -10.22 -8.66 13.02
N PHE A 65 -9.06 -8.08 12.72
CA PHE A 65 -8.06 -7.72 13.74
C PHE A 65 -8.50 -6.54 14.60
N LEU A 66 -9.34 -5.65 14.08
CA LEU A 66 -9.95 -4.60 14.89
C LEU A 66 -10.92 -5.18 15.95
N SER A 67 -11.65 -6.22 15.58
CA SER A 67 -12.60 -6.91 16.47
C SER A 67 -11.93 -7.93 17.40
N ASN A 68 -10.74 -8.41 17.05
CA ASN A 68 -10.00 -9.43 17.79
C ASN A 68 -8.53 -8.98 17.98
N PRO A 69 -8.30 -7.89 18.72
CA PRO A 69 -6.96 -7.32 18.88
C PRO A 69 -5.97 -8.29 19.56
N GLU A 70 -6.46 -9.24 20.32
CA GLU A 70 -5.66 -10.30 20.97
C GLU A 70 -5.01 -11.27 19.96
N GLU A 71 -5.50 -11.33 18.75
CA GLU A 71 -4.90 -12.13 17.66
C GLU A 71 -3.73 -11.40 16.96
N VAL A 72 -3.56 -10.11 17.24
CA VAL A 72 -2.42 -9.35 16.73
C VAL A 72 -1.19 -9.66 17.58
N PRO A 73 -0.11 -10.19 16.98
CA PRO A 73 1.05 -10.61 17.76
C PRO A 73 1.88 -9.41 18.25
N PRO A 74 2.60 -9.55 19.38
CA PRO A 74 3.67 -8.62 19.72
C PRO A 74 4.74 -8.62 18.61
N PRO A 75 5.38 -7.49 18.28
CA PRO A 75 5.33 -6.19 18.96
C PRO A 75 4.22 -5.24 18.47
N TYR A 76 3.33 -5.68 17.59
CA TYR A 76 2.29 -4.82 17.00
C TYR A 76 1.18 -4.48 17.98
N PHE A 77 0.95 -5.31 19.01
CA PHE A 77 -0.07 -5.11 20.02
C PHE A 77 0.56 -4.88 21.39
N GLY A 78 0.05 -3.88 22.13
CA GLY A 78 0.51 -3.53 23.48
C GLY A 78 -0.40 -2.50 24.12
N PRO A 79 -0.20 -2.21 25.44
CA PRO A 79 -1.10 -1.34 26.20
C PRO A 79 -1.15 0.10 25.71
N ASP A 80 -0.08 0.55 25.04
CA ASP A 80 0.05 1.93 24.52
C ASP A 80 -0.24 2.03 23.02
N ILE A 81 -0.68 0.96 22.38
CA ILE A 81 -0.97 0.91 20.93
C ILE A 81 -2.48 0.83 20.74
N ALA A 82 -3.04 1.81 20.01
CA ALA A 82 -4.45 1.77 19.65
C ALA A 82 -4.76 0.54 18.78
N PRO A 83 -5.92 -0.13 18.97
CA PRO A 83 -6.28 -1.32 18.18
C PRO A 83 -6.26 -1.09 16.67
N GLU A 84 -6.67 0.08 16.21
CA GLU A 84 -6.63 0.47 14.80
C GLU A 84 -5.19 0.52 14.27
N GLN A 85 -4.27 1.09 15.04
CA GLN A 85 -2.86 1.15 14.68
C GLN A 85 -2.24 -0.25 14.68
N ALA A 86 -2.54 -1.06 15.68
CA ALA A 86 -2.07 -2.44 15.75
C ALA A 86 -2.51 -3.26 14.54
N ALA A 87 -3.77 -3.14 14.14
CA ALA A 87 -4.30 -3.82 12.95
C ALA A 87 -3.60 -3.37 11.67
N VAL A 88 -3.41 -2.06 11.48
CA VAL A 88 -2.74 -1.50 10.30
C VAL A 88 -1.27 -1.94 10.23
N ASP A 89 -0.54 -1.84 11.33
CA ASP A 89 0.88 -2.20 11.38
C ASP A 89 1.08 -3.70 11.11
N TYR A 90 0.25 -4.55 11.68
CA TYR A 90 0.31 -5.99 11.44
C TYR A 90 -0.01 -6.34 9.98
N LEU A 91 -1.08 -5.78 9.42
CA LEU A 91 -1.45 -5.96 8.01
C LEU A 91 -0.35 -5.50 7.06
N SER A 92 0.25 -4.34 7.32
CA SER A 92 1.32 -3.77 6.50
C SER A 92 2.57 -4.66 6.46
N GLY A 93 2.80 -5.45 7.50
CA GLY A 93 3.91 -6.41 7.57
C GLY A 93 3.63 -7.78 6.92
N MET A 94 2.40 -8.03 6.47
CA MET A 94 2.06 -9.31 5.84
C MET A 94 2.55 -9.38 4.40
N THR A 95 2.99 -10.57 4.00
CA THR A 95 3.13 -10.89 2.57
C THR A 95 1.76 -11.12 1.94
N ASP A 96 1.64 -10.95 0.63
CA ASP A 96 0.38 -11.18 -0.10
C ASP A 96 -0.16 -12.59 0.16
N HIS A 97 0.70 -13.60 0.10
CA HIS A 97 0.31 -14.99 0.37
C HIS A 97 -0.21 -15.22 1.79
N LEU A 98 0.42 -14.58 2.77
CA LEU A 98 -0.05 -14.67 4.16
C LEU A 98 -1.40 -13.98 4.33
N ALA A 99 -1.54 -12.77 3.79
CA ALA A 99 -2.78 -12.00 3.85
C ALA A 99 -3.95 -12.78 3.24
N ILE A 100 -3.78 -13.34 2.05
CA ILE A 100 -4.81 -14.16 1.38
C ILE A 100 -5.17 -15.39 2.20
N ARG A 101 -4.18 -16.12 2.72
CA ARG A 101 -4.42 -17.32 3.53
C ARG A 101 -5.17 -17.01 4.83
N VAL A 102 -4.83 -15.91 5.49
CA VAL A 102 -5.52 -15.49 6.70
C VAL A 102 -6.94 -15.01 6.37
N ALA A 103 -7.08 -14.22 5.31
CA ALA A 103 -8.39 -13.73 4.85
C ALA A 103 -9.36 -14.87 4.50
N GLU A 104 -8.89 -15.92 3.84
CA GLU A 104 -9.71 -17.10 3.51
C GLU A 104 -10.16 -17.86 4.77
N ARG A 105 -9.39 -17.85 5.86
CA ARG A 105 -9.82 -18.41 7.14
C ARG A 105 -10.88 -17.55 7.82
N VAL A 106 -10.74 -16.22 7.71
CA VAL A 106 -11.66 -15.24 8.31
C VAL A 106 -12.96 -15.16 7.53
N LYS A 107 -12.87 -15.11 6.22
CA LYS A 107 -14.00 -14.99 5.30
C LYS A 107 -13.76 -15.87 4.07
N PRO A 108 -14.20 -17.13 4.09
CA PRO A 108 -14.01 -18.05 2.97
C PRO A 108 -14.58 -17.50 1.66
N GLY A 109 -13.78 -17.59 0.59
CA GLY A 109 -14.13 -17.12 -0.75
C GLY A 109 -13.85 -15.64 -1.02
N VAL A 110 -13.29 -14.89 -0.07
CA VAL A 110 -12.99 -13.46 -0.24
C VAL A 110 -11.93 -13.19 -1.31
N SER A 111 -11.05 -14.15 -1.56
CA SER A 111 -9.97 -14.03 -2.54
C SER A 111 -10.26 -14.69 -3.89
N ARG A 112 -11.47 -15.18 -4.11
CA ARG A 112 -11.83 -15.96 -5.31
C ARG A 112 -11.44 -15.26 -6.61
N ASP A 113 -11.74 -13.97 -6.73
CA ASP A 113 -11.53 -13.22 -7.96
C ASP A 113 -10.07 -12.76 -8.15
N LEU A 114 -9.19 -12.95 -7.12
CA LEU A 114 -7.76 -12.68 -7.24
C LEU A 114 -7.02 -13.70 -8.11
N PHE A 115 -7.56 -14.91 -8.25
CA PHE A 115 -6.85 -16.03 -8.87
C PHE A 115 -7.38 -16.40 -10.26
N ASP A 116 -8.46 -15.78 -10.73
CA ASP A 116 -9.05 -16.11 -12.04
C ASP A 116 -8.14 -15.79 -13.24
N ARG A 117 -7.00 -15.12 -13.02
CA ARG A 117 -6.06 -14.73 -14.07
C ARG A 117 -4.59 -15.13 -13.83
N VAL A 118 -4.27 -15.70 -12.68
CA VAL A 118 -2.92 -16.23 -12.44
C VAL A 118 -3.00 -17.74 -12.63
N PRO A 119 -2.47 -18.28 -13.74
CA PRO A 119 -2.29 -19.74 -13.84
C PRO A 119 -1.33 -20.12 -12.72
N LEU A 120 -1.83 -20.87 -11.75
CA LEU A 120 -0.99 -21.53 -10.78
C LEU A 120 -0.12 -22.53 -11.54
N ALA A 121 1.10 -22.10 -11.85
CA ALA A 121 2.14 -23.00 -12.33
C ALA A 121 2.68 -23.83 -11.15
#